data_d0ce84b86a5c1b6758687367b697ef21
#
_entry.id   d0ce84b86a5c1b6758687367b697ef21
#
_cell.length_a   1.000
_cell.length_b   1.000
_cell.length_c   1.000
_cell.angle_alpha   90.00
_cell.angle_beta   90.00
_cell.angle_gamma   90.00
#
_symmetry.space_group_name_H-M   'P 1'
#
loop_
_entity.id
_entity.type
_entity.pdbx_description
1 polymer ?
#
loop_
_entity_poly.entity_id
_entity_poly.type
_entity_poly.pdbx_seq_one_letter_code
_entity_poly.pdbx_strand_id
1 'polypeptide(L)'
;GILGTRRLEPVAGALWVGPADESETWWANDEGAVAVRGCLFDDEYIFERDGSFSVDYGDETWLEPWQGVAAEQCGAPVAPHDGSIPATYDFDEDQQMLTLNGQGAHIGLAKAYNGCEIGKAGCAATLPGDAPTSVTYDFTLNSDGTATANVLVDGNGKWRFGWIKVAEPSAPPTVV
;
A
#
# COMPACT_ATOMS: atom_id res chain seq x y z
N GLY A 1 -13.06 -7.73 9.98
CA GLY A 1 -12.71 -8.15 8.64
C GLY A 1 -12.00 -7.07 7.84
N ILE A 2 -11.55 -7.40 6.63
CA ILE A 2 -10.79 -6.46 5.77
C ILE A 2 -11.68 -5.37 5.16
N LEU A 3 -12.95 -5.65 4.95
CA LEU A 3 -13.92 -4.77 4.26
C LEU A 3 -13.94 -3.33 4.81
N GLY A 4 -14.13 -2.39 3.90
CA GLY A 4 -14.21 -0.97 4.19
C GLY A 4 -13.02 -0.18 3.68
N THR A 5 -12.91 1.06 4.14
CA THR A 5 -11.86 1.99 3.74
C THR A 5 -10.80 2.09 4.82
N ARG A 6 -9.55 2.04 4.41
CA ARG A 6 -8.38 2.14 5.30
C ARG A 6 -7.43 3.23 4.83
N ARG A 7 -6.71 3.81 5.78
CA ARG A 7 -5.59 4.73 5.55
C ARG A 7 -4.36 4.25 6.32
N LEU A 8 -3.20 4.70 5.90
CA LEU A 8 -2.02 4.63 6.76
C LEU A 8 -2.31 5.37 8.08
N GLU A 9 -1.93 4.77 9.19
CA GLU A 9 -2.04 5.43 10.48
C GLU A 9 -1.10 6.64 10.52
N PRO A 10 -1.59 7.87 10.78
CA PRO A 10 -0.76 9.07 10.69
C PRO A 10 0.10 9.28 11.95
N VAL A 11 0.99 8.33 12.21
CA VAL A 11 1.90 8.30 13.36
C VAL A 11 3.31 7.93 12.95
N ALA A 12 4.28 8.24 13.79
CA ALA A 12 5.65 7.77 13.60
C ALA A 12 5.70 6.23 13.56
N GLY A 13 6.51 5.68 12.64
CA GLY A 13 6.68 4.24 12.48
C GLY A 13 5.59 3.52 11.68
N ALA A 14 4.57 4.22 11.19
CA ALA A 14 3.55 3.62 10.31
C ALA A 14 4.14 3.13 8.98
N LEU A 15 5.21 3.75 8.52
CA LEU A 15 6.08 3.28 7.44
C LEU A 15 7.40 2.84 8.07
N TRP A 16 7.72 1.57 7.92
CA TRP A 16 8.95 0.99 8.47
C TRP A 16 9.58 0.04 7.47
N VAL A 17 10.89 0.09 7.32
CA VAL A 17 11.67 -0.86 6.52
C VAL A 17 12.88 -1.34 7.29
N GLY A 18 13.14 -2.62 7.19
CA GLY A 18 14.24 -3.29 7.85
C GLY A 18 14.31 -4.76 7.49
N PRO A 19 15.16 -5.53 8.19
CA PRO A 19 15.23 -6.98 8.02
C PRO A 19 13.86 -7.63 8.33
N ALA A 20 13.56 -8.74 7.65
CA ALA A 20 12.31 -9.47 7.84
C ALA A 20 12.12 -9.97 9.29
N ASP A 21 13.21 -10.25 10.01
CA ASP A 21 13.20 -10.64 11.42
C ASP A 21 13.08 -9.46 12.40
N GLU A 22 13.01 -8.23 11.88
CA GLU A 22 12.90 -6.98 12.66
C GLU A 22 14.05 -6.75 13.66
N SER A 23 15.22 -7.34 13.42
CA SER A 23 16.39 -7.23 14.30
C SER A 23 16.99 -5.83 14.37
N GLU A 24 16.73 -5.00 13.37
CA GLU A 24 17.14 -3.60 13.30
C GLU A 24 16.14 -2.79 12.48
N THR A 25 16.24 -1.46 12.51
CA THR A 25 15.46 -0.55 11.68
C THR A 25 16.40 0.11 10.68
N TRP A 26 16.12 -0.04 9.36
CA TRP A 26 16.87 0.70 8.33
C TRP A 26 16.33 2.11 8.18
N TRP A 27 15.01 2.24 8.20
CA TRP A 27 14.33 3.52 8.21
C TRP A 27 12.89 3.36 8.74
N ALA A 28 12.40 4.40 9.39
CA ALA A 28 11.00 4.56 9.76
C ALA A 28 10.64 6.05 9.72
N ASN A 29 9.40 6.35 9.38
CA ASN A 29 8.95 7.73 9.41
C ASN A 29 8.84 8.24 10.85
N ASP A 30 9.21 9.49 11.04
CA ASP A 30 8.92 10.26 12.25
C ASP A 30 7.61 11.06 12.10
N GLU A 31 7.24 11.84 13.10
CA GLU A 31 6.06 12.73 13.04
C GLU A 31 6.18 13.80 11.95
N GLY A 32 7.39 14.32 11.71
CA GLY A 32 7.64 15.30 10.66
C GLY A 32 7.38 14.75 9.27
N ALA A 33 7.73 13.47 9.05
CA ALA A 33 7.48 12.80 7.78
C ALA A 33 5.99 12.56 7.51
N VAL A 34 5.16 12.41 8.53
CA VAL A 34 3.69 12.33 8.37
C VAL A 34 3.18 13.62 7.71
N ALA A 35 3.64 14.78 8.16
CA ALA A 35 3.25 16.06 7.57
C ALA A 35 3.79 16.23 6.14
N VAL A 36 5.07 15.92 5.91
CA VAL A 36 5.71 16.01 4.58
C VAL A 36 5.05 15.07 3.56
N ARG A 37 4.68 13.87 3.98
CA ARG A 37 4.00 12.85 3.16
C ARG A 37 2.49 12.84 3.36
N GLY A 38 1.87 13.97 3.74
CA GLY A 38 0.44 14.06 4.01
C GLY A 38 -0.42 13.54 2.88
N CYS A 39 0.00 13.73 1.63
CA CYS A 39 -0.65 13.20 0.43
C CYS A 39 -0.61 11.66 0.30
N LEU A 40 0.28 10.99 1.03
CA LEU A 40 0.28 9.53 1.13
C LEU A 40 -0.60 9.06 2.28
N PHE A 41 -0.56 9.75 3.42
CA PHE A 41 -1.31 9.38 4.61
C PHE A 41 -2.82 9.66 4.49
N ASP A 42 -3.25 10.47 3.52
CA ASP A 42 -4.66 10.71 3.22
C ASP A 42 -5.22 9.82 2.10
N ASP A 43 -4.39 9.03 1.44
CA ASP A 43 -4.84 8.04 0.46
C ASP A 43 -5.79 7.03 1.11
N GLU A 44 -6.91 6.75 0.46
CA GLU A 44 -7.93 5.83 0.93
C GLU A 44 -7.93 4.53 0.12
N TYR A 45 -7.70 3.42 0.81
CA TYR A 45 -7.66 2.08 0.24
C TYR A 45 -8.99 1.38 0.52
N ILE A 46 -9.74 1.02 -0.52
CA ILE A 46 -11.14 0.64 -0.44
C ILE A 46 -11.32 -0.82 -0.83
N PHE A 47 -11.82 -1.62 0.12
CA PHE A 47 -12.10 -3.05 -0.04
C PHE A 47 -13.60 -3.27 -0.03
N GLU A 48 -14.18 -3.53 -1.18
CA GLU A 48 -15.63 -3.69 -1.34
C GLU A 48 -16.07 -5.16 -1.21
N ARG A 49 -17.36 -5.36 -0.92
CA ARG A 49 -17.97 -6.68 -0.71
C ARG A 49 -17.96 -7.56 -1.96
N ASP A 50 -17.92 -6.96 -3.13
CA ASP A 50 -17.90 -7.67 -4.41
C ASP A 50 -16.50 -8.15 -4.81
N GLY A 51 -15.49 -7.92 -3.97
CA GLY A 51 -14.10 -8.26 -4.24
C GLY A 51 -13.34 -7.20 -5.02
N SER A 52 -13.95 -6.07 -5.34
CA SER A 52 -13.23 -4.97 -5.97
C SER A 52 -12.33 -4.23 -4.96
N PHE A 53 -11.22 -3.75 -5.48
CA PHE A 53 -10.24 -2.94 -4.75
C PHE A 53 -9.99 -1.64 -5.52
N SER A 54 -9.96 -0.54 -4.82
CA SER A 54 -9.62 0.77 -5.41
C SER A 54 -8.87 1.65 -4.41
N VAL A 55 -8.23 2.68 -4.93
CA VAL A 55 -7.59 3.71 -4.12
C VAL A 55 -8.13 5.07 -4.54
N ASP A 56 -8.58 5.86 -3.56
CA ASP A 56 -8.87 7.27 -3.75
C ASP A 56 -7.64 8.07 -3.30
N TYR A 57 -6.92 8.60 -4.26
CA TYR A 57 -5.71 9.41 -4.02
C TYR A 57 -6.01 10.89 -3.79
N GLY A 58 -7.27 11.31 -3.96
CA GLY A 58 -7.56 12.74 -4.10
C GLY A 58 -6.84 13.33 -5.33
N ASP A 59 -6.29 14.53 -5.19
CA ASP A 59 -5.57 15.19 -6.29
C ASP A 59 -4.10 14.79 -6.34
N GLU A 60 -3.51 14.40 -5.23
CA GLU A 60 -2.08 14.11 -5.10
C GLU A 60 -1.82 12.85 -4.26
N THR A 61 -0.70 12.19 -4.55
CA THR A 61 -0.11 11.13 -3.74
C THR A 61 1.40 11.32 -3.65
N TRP A 62 2.08 10.50 -2.87
CA TRP A 62 3.53 10.52 -2.74
C TRP A 62 4.19 9.93 -3.98
N LEU A 63 5.08 10.71 -4.61
CA LEU A 63 5.84 10.31 -5.78
C LEU A 63 7.33 10.23 -5.46
N GLU A 64 8.00 9.30 -6.11
CA GLU A 64 9.44 9.08 -6.00
C GLU A 64 10.11 9.11 -7.40
N PRO A 65 11.46 9.29 -7.49
CA PRO A 65 12.15 9.47 -8.77
C PRO A 65 11.89 8.39 -9.83
N TRP A 66 11.65 7.13 -9.43
CA TRP A 66 11.30 6.07 -10.37
C TRP A 66 9.98 6.31 -11.13
N GLN A 67 9.15 7.23 -10.63
CA GLN A 67 7.90 7.66 -11.25
C GLN A 67 8.07 8.88 -12.15
N GLY A 68 9.30 9.38 -12.33
CA GLY A 68 9.61 10.46 -13.27
C GLY A 68 9.72 11.85 -12.66
N VAL A 69 9.69 11.97 -11.33
CA VAL A 69 9.94 13.25 -10.63
C VAL A 69 11.43 13.39 -10.27
N ALA A 70 11.90 14.64 -10.15
CA ALA A 70 13.31 14.92 -9.87
C ALA A 70 13.71 14.56 -8.43
N ALA A 71 12.78 14.68 -7.49
CA ALA A 71 12.94 14.34 -6.08
C ALA A 71 11.62 13.84 -5.51
N GLU A 72 11.68 13.17 -4.37
CA GLU A 72 10.49 12.74 -3.63
C GLU A 72 9.58 13.92 -3.30
N GLN A 73 8.31 13.83 -3.66
CA GLN A 73 7.34 14.93 -3.52
C GLN A 73 5.89 14.43 -3.60
N CYS A 74 4.94 15.24 -3.16
CA CYS A 74 3.54 15.08 -3.52
C CYS A 74 3.30 15.52 -4.97
N GLY A 75 2.44 14.82 -5.67
CA GLY A 75 2.04 15.16 -7.03
C GLY A 75 0.90 14.29 -7.55
N ALA A 76 0.43 14.59 -8.75
CA ALA A 76 -0.63 13.81 -9.38
C ALA A 76 -0.24 12.34 -9.52
N PRO A 77 -1.12 11.39 -9.21
CA PRO A 77 -0.83 9.96 -9.35
C PRO A 77 -0.35 9.60 -10.77
N VAL A 78 0.61 8.68 -10.84
CA VAL A 78 1.25 8.25 -12.09
C VAL A 78 0.83 6.83 -12.44
N ALA A 79 0.31 6.62 -13.66
CA ALA A 79 -0.09 5.31 -14.15
C ALA A 79 1.10 4.30 -14.13
N PRO A 80 0.87 3.02 -13.80
CA PRO A 80 -0.42 2.37 -13.50
C PRO A 80 -0.84 2.47 -12.01
N HIS A 81 -0.16 3.30 -11.20
CA HIS A 81 -0.41 3.49 -9.77
C HIS A 81 -1.36 4.65 -9.49
N ASP A 82 -2.28 4.90 -10.40
CA ASP A 82 -3.23 6.02 -10.38
C ASP A 82 -4.70 5.57 -10.30
N GLY A 83 -4.95 4.28 -10.12
CA GLY A 83 -6.29 3.72 -10.10
C GLY A 83 -6.95 3.56 -11.46
N SER A 84 -6.23 3.81 -12.57
CA SER A 84 -6.77 3.70 -13.95
C SER A 84 -7.06 2.27 -14.39
N ILE A 85 -6.39 1.29 -13.77
CA ILE A 85 -6.59 -0.14 -14.07
C ILE A 85 -7.48 -0.74 -12.98
N PRO A 86 -8.61 -1.38 -13.34
CA PRO A 86 -9.45 -2.07 -12.38
C PRO A 86 -8.70 -3.14 -11.60
N ALA A 87 -8.94 -3.20 -10.29
CA ALA A 87 -8.27 -4.15 -9.41
C ALA A 87 -9.27 -4.91 -8.55
N THR A 88 -8.86 -6.10 -8.13
CA THR A 88 -9.58 -6.96 -7.19
C THR A 88 -8.66 -7.36 -6.05
N TYR A 89 -9.24 -7.92 -5.00
CA TYR A 89 -8.47 -8.49 -3.90
C TYR A 89 -9.00 -9.86 -3.50
N ASP A 90 -8.08 -10.67 -2.97
CA ASP A 90 -8.38 -11.92 -2.27
C ASP A 90 -7.78 -11.82 -0.87
N PHE A 91 -8.57 -12.13 0.15
CA PHE A 91 -8.11 -12.12 1.53
C PHE A 91 -8.39 -13.46 2.20
N ASP A 92 -7.31 -14.16 2.54
CA ASP A 92 -7.36 -15.38 3.34
C ASP A 92 -7.31 -15.00 4.83
N GLU A 93 -8.46 -15.08 5.51
CA GLU A 93 -8.58 -14.74 6.93
C GLU A 93 -7.82 -15.72 7.84
N ASP A 94 -7.72 -16.98 7.47
CA ASP A 94 -7.04 -17.98 8.27
C ASP A 94 -5.52 -17.80 8.25
N GLN A 95 -4.99 -17.43 7.08
CA GLN A 95 -3.55 -17.18 6.90
C GLN A 95 -3.17 -15.71 7.06
N GLN A 96 -4.14 -14.81 7.16
CA GLN A 96 -3.92 -13.35 7.18
C GLN A 96 -3.09 -12.89 5.98
N MET A 97 -3.49 -13.34 4.78
CA MET A 97 -2.81 -13.03 3.52
C MET A 97 -3.73 -12.23 2.61
N LEU A 98 -3.25 -11.09 2.15
CA LEU A 98 -3.94 -10.21 1.20
C LEU A 98 -3.23 -10.27 -0.15
N THR A 99 -3.93 -10.63 -1.21
CA THR A 99 -3.45 -10.53 -2.58
C THR A 99 -4.24 -9.48 -3.34
N LEU A 100 -3.56 -8.52 -3.95
CA LEU A 100 -4.14 -7.55 -4.85
C LEU A 100 -3.85 -7.96 -6.30
N ASN A 101 -4.86 -7.96 -7.15
CA ASN A 101 -4.78 -8.33 -8.56
C ASN A 101 -5.16 -7.12 -9.43
N GLY A 102 -4.29 -6.82 -10.37
CA GLY A 102 -4.36 -5.66 -11.27
C GLY A 102 -3.01 -4.96 -11.32
N GLN A 103 -2.56 -4.61 -12.52
CA GLN A 103 -1.26 -3.93 -12.65
C GLN A 103 -1.28 -2.60 -11.92
N GLY A 104 -0.31 -2.39 -11.04
CA GLY A 104 -0.21 -1.17 -10.24
C GLY A 104 -1.03 -1.19 -8.94
N ALA A 105 -1.87 -2.19 -8.70
CA ALA A 105 -2.61 -2.32 -7.44
C ALA A 105 -1.63 -2.53 -6.28
N HIS A 106 -1.75 -1.71 -5.24
CA HIS A 106 -0.85 -1.72 -4.10
C HIS A 106 -1.55 -1.14 -2.87
N ILE A 107 -0.96 -1.39 -1.69
CA ILE A 107 -1.21 -0.65 -0.47
C ILE A 107 0.11 -0.09 0.07
N GLY A 108 0.07 1.06 0.72
CA GLY A 108 1.28 1.73 1.21
C GLY A 108 2.14 2.30 0.09
N LEU A 109 3.41 1.88 0.00
CA LEU A 109 4.32 2.37 -1.03
C LEU A 109 4.16 1.58 -2.34
N ALA A 110 3.86 2.26 -3.43
CA ALA A 110 3.64 1.68 -4.75
C ALA A 110 4.85 0.90 -5.29
N LYS A 111 6.07 1.27 -4.88
CA LYS A 111 7.30 0.59 -5.33
C LYS A 111 7.48 -0.82 -4.76
N ALA A 112 6.91 -1.09 -3.58
CA ALA A 112 7.17 -2.32 -2.85
C ALA A 112 6.31 -3.48 -3.36
N TYR A 113 6.96 -4.52 -3.85
CA TYR A 113 6.30 -5.75 -4.30
C TYR A 113 7.16 -6.97 -3.97
N ASN A 114 6.55 -8.14 -4.02
CA ASN A 114 7.11 -9.39 -3.49
C ASN A 114 8.55 -9.67 -3.92
N GLY A 115 9.50 -9.39 -3.04
CA GLY A 115 10.92 -9.61 -3.20
C GLY A 115 11.72 -8.46 -3.82
N CYS A 116 11.06 -7.34 -4.20
CA CYS A 116 11.72 -6.24 -4.88
C CYS A 116 11.06 -4.87 -4.64
N GLU A 117 11.73 -3.85 -5.14
CA GLU A 117 11.18 -2.49 -5.28
C GLU A 117 11.34 -2.03 -6.72
N ILE A 118 10.34 -1.35 -7.28
CA ILE A 118 10.44 -0.75 -8.61
C ILE A 118 11.54 0.30 -8.63
N GLY A 119 12.40 0.25 -9.63
CA GLY A 119 13.52 1.18 -9.79
C GLY A 119 14.77 0.80 -9.01
N LYS A 120 14.74 -0.26 -8.20
CA LYS A 120 15.91 -0.74 -7.46
C LYS A 120 16.82 -1.58 -8.35
N ALA A 121 18.14 -1.39 -8.20
CA ALA A 121 19.13 -2.20 -8.91
C ALA A 121 18.96 -3.70 -8.56
N GLY A 122 18.95 -4.54 -9.59
CA GLY A 122 18.72 -5.98 -9.45
C GLY A 122 17.27 -6.43 -9.49
N CYS A 123 16.31 -5.52 -9.49
CA CYS A 123 14.90 -5.82 -9.69
C CYS A 123 14.52 -5.73 -11.17
N ALA A 124 13.58 -6.58 -11.61
CA ALA A 124 13.14 -6.60 -13.00
C ALA A 124 12.34 -5.34 -13.40
N ALA A 125 11.51 -4.84 -12.48
CA ALA A 125 10.73 -3.63 -12.72
C ALA A 125 11.60 -2.39 -12.46
N THR A 126 11.77 -1.57 -13.47
CA THR A 126 12.58 -0.34 -13.41
C THR A 126 11.76 0.93 -13.61
N LEU A 127 10.64 0.83 -14.29
CA LEU A 127 9.73 1.94 -14.61
C LEU A 127 8.30 1.62 -14.12
N PRO A 128 7.43 2.61 -13.98
CA PRO A 128 6.05 2.38 -13.58
C PRO A 128 5.32 1.34 -14.42
N GLY A 129 5.53 1.33 -15.73
CA GLY A 129 4.92 0.37 -16.66
C GLY A 129 5.36 -1.09 -16.48
N ASP A 130 6.43 -1.34 -15.73
CA ASP A 130 6.91 -2.68 -15.37
C ASP A 130 6.24 -3.22 -14.10
N ALA A 131 5.31 -2.48 -13.50
CA ALA A 131 4.64 -2.87 -12.26
C ALA A 131 4.04 -4.28 -12.38
N PRO A 132 4.14 -5.09 -11.31
CA PRO A 132 3.59 -6.45 -11.31
C PRO A 132 2.06 -6.40 -11.42
N THR A 133 1.48 -7.49 -11.94
CA THR A 133 0.02 -7.66 -12.04
C THR A 133 -0.61 -8.20 -10.77
N SER A 134 0.19 -8.57 -9.78
CA SER A 134 -0.27 -9.08 -8.48
C SER A 134 0.78 -8.80 -7.41
N VAL A 135 0.33 -8.42 -6.22
CA VAL A 135 1.18 -8.27 -5.02
C VAL A 135 0.48 -8.93 -3.84
N THR A 136 1.24 -9.69 -3.06
CA THR A 136 0.75 -10.35 -1.85
C THR A 136 1.41 -9.75 -0.61
N TYR A 137 0.60 -9.51 0.40
CA TYR A 137 1.01 -8.95 1.71
C TYR A 137 0.61 -9.92 2.82
N ASP A 138 1.46 -10.06 3.85
CA ASP A 138 0.95 -10.48 5.15
C ASP A 138 0.10 -9.32 5.69
N PHE A 139 -1.16 -9.56 5.98
CA PHE A 139 -2.09 -8.51 6.42
C PHE A 139 -2.81 -8.94 7.69
N THR A 140 -2.27 -8.53 8.82
CA THR A 140 -2.79 -8.89 10.15
C THR A 140 -3.81 -7.88 10.62
N LEU A 141 -5.04 -8.35 10.86
CA LEU A 141 -6.10 -7.57 11.48
C LEU A 141 -5.98 -7.65 13.01
N ASN A 142 -5.90 -6.50 13.67
CA ASN A 142 -5.84 -6.40 15.11
C ASN A 142 -7.25 -6.23 15.71
N SER A 143 -7.42 -6.64 16.97
CA SER A 143 -8.72 -6.57 17.67
C SER A 143 -9.23 -5.15 17.89
N ASP A 144 -8.34 -4.15 17.86
CA ASP A 144 -8.67 -2.72 18.04
C ASP A 144 -9.09 -2.02 16.72
N GLY A 145 -9.18 -2.76 15.60
CA GLY A 145 -9.54 -2.24 14.29
C GLY A 145 -8.34 -1.73 13.47
N THR A 146 -7.15 -1.68 14.04
CA THR A 146 -5.91 -1.42 13.30
C THR A 146 -5.48 -2.66 12.50
N ALA A 147 -4.55 -2.49 11.60
CA ALA A 147 -3.95 -3.60 10.87
C ALA A 147 -2.47 -3.33 10.60
N THR A 148 -1.74 -4.41 10.34
CA THR A 148 -0.33 -4.35 9.94
C THR A 148 -0.15 -5.13 8.66
N ALA A 149 0.45 -4.51 7.64
CA ALA A 149 0.80 -5.18 6.40
C ALA A 149 2.31 -5.27 6.25
N ASN A 150 2.80 -6.41 5.76
CA ASN A 150 4.20 -6.62 5.43
C ASN A 150 4.34 -7.09 3.99
N VAL A 151 5.38 -6.62 3.31
CA VAL A 151 5.77 -7.08 1.98
C VAL A 151 7.29 -7.23 1.91
N LEU A 152 7.75 -8.38 1.43
CA LEU A 152 9.18 -8.63 1.21
C LEU A 152 9.68 -7.81 0.02
N VAL A 153 10.83 -7.16 0.14
CA VAL A 153 11.37 -6.26 -0.89
C VAL A 153 12.81 -6.50 -1.29
N ASP A 154 13.59 -7.24 -0.50
CA ASP A 154 14.99 -7.50 -0.82
C ASP A 154 15.52 -8.62 0.05
N GLY A 155 15.76 -9.79 -0.53
CA GLY A 155 16.33 -10.92 0.20
C GLY A 155 15.71 -11.12 1.59
N ASN A 156 16.29 -10.45 2.58
CA ASN A 156 15.84 -10.46 3.98
C ASN A 156 15.08 -9.20 4.39
N GLY A 157 14.82 -8.27 3.49
CA GLY A 157 14.16 -7.00 3.81
C GLY A 157 12.65 -7.05 3.63
N LYS A 158 11.96 -6.22 4.41
CA LYS A 158 10.52 -6.00 4.25
C LYS A 158 10.14 -4.55 4.54
N TRP A 159 9.10 -4.08 3.88
CA TRP A 159 8.29 -2.95 4.33
C TRP A 159 7.21 -3.43 5.27
N ARG A 160 6.94 -2.65 6.31
CA ARG A 160 5.82 -2.81 7.23
C ARG A 160 5.01 -1.52 7.26
N PHE A 161 3.68 -1.64 7.12
CA PHE A 161 2.75 -0.53 7.10
C PHE A 161 1.72 -0.69 8.22
N GLY A 162 1.48 0.38 8.98
CA GLY A 162 0.42 0.46 9.98
C GLY A 162 -0.84 1.11 9.40
N TRP A 163 -2.01 0.54 9.68
CA TRP A 163 -3.29 0.91 9.09
C TRP A 163 -4.36 1.19 10.12
N ILE A 164 -5.22 2.16 9.82
CA ILE A 164 -6.49 2.39 10.52
C ILE A 164 -7.66 2.20 9.56
N LYS A 165 -8.80 1.76 10.08
CA LYS A 165 -10.06 1.74 9.35
C LYS A 165 -10.77 3.07 9.53
N VAL A 166 -11.17 3.71 8.43
CA VAL A 166 -11.78 5.05 8.45
C VAL A 166 -13.23 5.07 7.98
N ALA A 167 -13.67 4.03 7.25
CA ALA A 167 -15.07 3.87 6.87
C ALA A 167 -15.45 2.41 6.70
N GLU A 168 -16.75 2.10 6.93
CA GLU A 168 -17.33 0.81 6.62
C GLU A 168 -17.47 0.63 5.09
N PRO A 169 -17.59 -0.62 4.60
CA PRO A 169 -17.82 -0.86 3.19
C PRO A 169 -19.16 -0.26 2.75
N SER A 170 -19.27 0.03 1.46
CA SER A 170 -20.53 0.52 0.87
C SER A 170 -21.69 -0.41 1.21
N ALA A 171 -22.86 0.17 1.45
CA ALA A 171 -24.07 -0.60 1.72
C ALA A 171 -24.39 -1.53 0.53
N PRO A 172 -24.89 -2.75 0.77
CA PRO A 172 -25.36 -3.60 -0.32
C PRO A 172 -26.46 -2.85 -1.10
N PRO A 173 -26.55 -3.05 -2.42
CA PRO A 173 -27.63 -2.45 -3.19
C PRO A 173 -28.98 -2.88 -2.60
N THR A 174 -29.85 -1.90 -2.37
CA THR A 174 -31.21 -2.17 -1.88
C THR A 174 -31.95 -2.92 -2.98
N VAL A 175 -32.31 -4.18 -2.72
CA VAL A 175 -33.19 -4.94 -3.62
C VAL A 175 -34.58 -4.33 -3.49
N VAL A 176 -35.05 -3.73 -4.55
CA VAL A 176 -36.42 -3.18 -4.65
C VAL A 176 -37.35 -4.23 -5.21
#